data_eae0a1c98281019b5121e6c40d53910f
#
_entry.id   eae0a1c98281019b5121e6c40d53910f
#
_cell.length_a   1.000
_cell.length_b   1.000
_cell.length_c   1.000
_cell.angle_alpha   90.00
_cell.angle_beta   90.00
_cell.angle_gamma   90.00
#
_symmetry.space_group_name_H-M   'P 1'
#
loop_
_entity.id
_entity.type
_entity.pdbx_description
1 polymer ?
#
loop_
_entity_poly.entity_id
_entity_poly.type
_entity_poly.pdbx_seq_one_letter_code
_entity_poly.pdbx_strand_id
1 'polypeptide(L)'
;MLCLGLFAWIINLNKRAFILSLKISKKYNIISALSAFVFWGGWAYYINDTGTENVRVISAATQGVSSLIITLALVKLVSLIFNRLPRKILSVFIASIISVTCSGSCLIAVHYLIGTPEIVSTVSPPLLVAFSFCLFTAYKLHSDTINA
;
A
#
# COMPACT_ATOMS: atom_id res chain seq x y z
N MET A 1 14.23 7.62 7.97
CA MET A 1 13.55 8.60 8.84
C MET A 1 12.49 9.43 8.14
N LEU A 2 12.66 9.85 6.89
CA LEU A 2 11.65 10.62 6.13
C LEU A 2 10.32 9.87 5.89
N CYS A 3 10.33 8.58 5.56
CA CYS A 3 9.11 7.80 5.33
C CYS A 3 8.24 7.66 6.58
N LEU A 4 8.83 7.42 7.75
CA LEU A 4 8.09 7.32 9.02
C LEU A 4 7.51 8.66 9.45
N GLY A 5 8.21 9.77 9.22
CA GLY A 5 7.73 11.11 9.48
C GLY A 5 6.56 11.51 8.57
N LEU A 6 6.64 11.16 7.27
CA LEU A 6 5.57 11.39 6.31
C LEU A 6 4.33 10.55 6.65
N PHE A 7 4.52 9.31 7.06
CA PHE A 7 3.44 8.41 7.47
C PHE A 7 2.74 8.89 8.76
N ALA A 8 3.51 9.35 9.75
CA ALA A 8 2.98 9.93 10.99
C ALA A 8 2.23 11.25 10.73
N TRP A 9 2.74 12.10 9.83
CA TRP A 9 2.10 13.36 9.43
C TRP A 9 0.78 13.11 8.66
N ILE A 10 0.75 12.10 7.77
CA ILE A 10 -0.44 11.69 7.02
C ILE A 10 -1.55 11.14 7.95
N ILE A 11 -1.17 10.42 9.01
CA ILE A 11 -2.13 9.86 9.98
C ILE A 11 -2.85 10.96 10.78
N ASN A 12 -2.22 12.10 11.00
CA ASN A 12 -2.75 13.18 11.87
C ASN A 12 -3.70 14.17 11.15
N LEU A 13 -3.87 14.07 9.84
CA LEU A 13 -4.41 15.16 9.00
C LEU A 13 -5.86 15.09 8.57
N ASN A 14 -6.78 14.24 9.03
CA ASN A 14 -8.20 14.58 8.85
C ASN A 14 -9.24 13.57 9.39
N LYS A 15 -9.91 13.92 10.47
CA LYS A 15 -11.04 13.15 11.05
C LYS A 15 -12.25 12.96 10.10
N ARG A 16 -12.48 13.86 9.15
CA ARG A 16 -13.63 13.80 8.23
C ARG A 16 -13.45 12.80 7.08
N ALA A 17 -12.26 12.72 6.47
CA ALA A 17 -11.94 11.71 5.46
C ALA A 17 -11.93 10.29 6.08
N PHE A 18 -11.62 10.17 7.36
CA PHE A 18 -11.63 8.94 8.12
C PHE A 18 -13.02 8.32 8.26
N ILE A 19 -14.08 9.12 8.40
CA ILE A 19 -15.45 8.64 8.60
C ILE A 19 -16.05 8.09 7.31
N LEU A 20 -15.74 8.67 6.15
CA LEU A 20 -16.20 8.20 4.84
C LEU A 20 -15.54 6.88 4.39
N SER A 21 -14.29 6.63 4.77
CA SER A 21 -13.58 5.38 4.46
C SER A 21 -13.98 4.20 5.35
N LEU A 22 -14.62 4.45 6.49
CA LEU A 22 -14.99 3.44 7.50
C LEU A 22 -16.27 2.66 7.20
N LYS A 23 -16.98 2.92 6.09
CA LYS A 23 -18.20 2.19 5.73
C LYS A 23 -17.95 0.80 5.14
N ILE A 24 -16.69 0.45 4.86
CA ILE A 24 -16.28 -0.94 4.58
C ILE A 24 -16.13 -1.64 5.91
N SER A 25 -16.88 -2.73 6.13
CA SER A 25 -16.86 -3.50 7.37
C SER A 25 -15.41 -3.77 7.84
N LYS A 26 -15.10 -3.46 9.10
CA LYS A 26 -13.77 -3.71 9.71
C LYS A 26 -13.27 -5.14 9.47
N LYS A 27 -14.19 -6.12 9.42
CA LYS A 27 -13.89 -7.53 9.13
C LYS A 27 -13.26 -7.71 7.75
N TYR A 28 -13.82 -7.08 6.70
CA TYR A 28 -13.25 -7.19 5.35
C TYR A 28 -11.86 -6.59 5.24
N ASN A 29 -11.60 -5.46 5.89
CA ASN A 29 -10.28 -4.84 5.90
C ASN A 29 -9.24 -5.75 6.57
N ILE A 30 -9.58 -6.37 7.68
CA ILE A 30 -8.67 -7.29 8.40
C ILE A 30 -8.42 -8.54 7.58
N ILE A 31 -9.46 -9.15 7.00
CA ILE A 31 -9.33 -10.35 6.15
C ILE A 31 -8.46 -10.04 4.94
N SER A 32 -8.69 -8.93 4.25
CA SER A 32 -7.87 -8.49 3.10
C SER A 32 -6.41 -8.27 3.49
N ALA A 33 -6.16 -7.66 4.65
CA ALA A 33 -4.81 -7.42 5.13
C ALA A 33 -4.08 -8.72 5.51
N LEU A 34 -4.78 -9.66 6.15
CA LEU A 34 -4.23 -10.99 6.47
C LEU A 34 -3.98 -11.81 5.19
N SER A 35 -4.89 -11.74 4.22
CA SER A 35 -4.69 -12.37 2.90
C SER A 35 -3.47 -11.80 2.20
N ALA A 36 -3.29 -10.48 2.22
CA ALA A 36 -2.11 -9.82 1.66
C ALA A 36 -0.82 -10.26 2.38
N PHE A 37 -0.85 -10.40 3.71
CA PHE A 37 0.27 -10.93 4.47
C PHE A 37 0.68 -12.33 3.99
N VAL A 38 -0.27 -13.26 3.92
CA VAL A 38 0.01 -14.66 3.55
C VAL A 38 0.46 -14.75 2.08
N PHE A 39 -0.26 -14.09 1.18
CA PHE A 39 -0.01 -14.19 -0.25
C PHE A 39 1.34 -13.56 -0.64
N TRP A 40 1.59 -12.34 -0.20
CA TRP A 40 2.83 -11.63 -0.55
C TRP A 40 4.04 -12.09 0.26
N GLY A 41 3.84 -12.56 1.48
CA GLY A 41 4.87 -13.24 2.25
C GLY A 41 5.29 -14.56 1.61
N GLY A 42 4.31 -15.37 1.19
CA GLY A 42 4.56 -16.61 0.43
C GLY A 42 5.27 -16.36 -0.90
N TRP A 43 4.86 -15.33 -1.63
CA TRP A 43 5.54 -14.90 -2.86
C TRP A 43 7.01 -14.54 -2.60
N ALA A 44 7.28 -13.72 -1.58
CA ALA A 44 8.63 -13.30 -1.24
C ALA A 44 9.50 -14.49 -0.81
N TYR A 45 8.95 -15.44 -0.08
CA TYR A 45 9.65 -16.69 0.26
C TYR A 45 10.03 -17.49 -0.99
N TYR A 46 9.09 -17.62 -1.93
CA TYR A 46 9.30 -18.38 -3.16
C TYR A 46 10.35 -17.74 -4.06
N ILE A 47 10.29 -16.43 -4.28
CA ILE A 47 11.14 -15.75 -5.27
C ILE A 47 12.59 -15.55 -4.79
N ASN A 48 12.84 -15.59 -3.46
CA ASN A 48 14.18 -15.40 -2.88
C ASN A 48 14.89 -16.74 -2.61
N ASP A 49 14.74 -17.71 -3.48
CA ASP A 49 15.33 -19.06 -3.36
C ASP A 49 16.85 -19.07 -3.48
N THR A 50 17.46 -18.04 -4.06
CA THR A 50 18.92 -17.87 -4.15
C THR A 50 19.57 -17.50 -2.81
N GLY A 51 18.78 -17.05 -1.82
CA GLY A 51 19.24 -16.70 -0.47
C GLY A 51 19.37 -17.90 0.45
N THR A 52 20.06 -17.70 1.58
CA THR A 52 20.02 -18.67 2.67
C THR A 52 18.61 -18.79 3.26
N GLU A 53 18.26 -19.91 3.89
CA GLU A 53 16.94 -20.13 4.47
C GLU A 53 16.52 -19.01 5.44
N ASN A 54 17.45 -18.53 6.25
CA ASN A 54 17.20 -17.40 7.15
C ASN A 54 16.83 -16.13 6.41
N VAL A 55 17.52 -15.80 5.31
CA VAL A 55 17.23 -14.61 4.49
C VAL A 55 15.88 -14.75 3.81
N ARG A 56 15.54 -15.93 3.31
CA ARG A 56 14.21 -16.21 2.72
C ARG A 56 13.08 -15.98 3.70
N VAL A 57 13.20 -16.52 4.91
CA VAL A 57 12.19 -16.37 5.97
C VAL A 57 12.07 -14.90 6.39
N ILE A 58 13.18 -14.20 6.57
CA ILE A 58 13.17 -12.76 6.93
C ILE A 58 12.53 -11.95 5.81
N SER A 59 12.89 -12.18 4.55
CA SER A 59 12.28 -11.49 3.39
C SER A 59 10.78 -11.75 3.30
N ALA A 60 10.34 -12.99 3.52
CA ALA A 60 8.93 -13.38 3.55
C ALA A 60 8.15 -12.69 4.67
N ALA A 61 8.67 -12.70 5.88
CA ALA A 61 8.06 -12.05 7.03
C ALA A 61 7.97 -10.53 6.83
N THR A 62 9.05 -9.91 6.32
CA THR A 62 9.10 -8.49 6.02
C THR A 62 8.08 -8.09 4.95
N GLN A 63 8.01 -8.83 3.84
CA GLN A 63 7.04 -8.59 2.78
C GLN A 63 5.61 -8.75 3.29
N GLY A 64 5.33 -9.82 4.03
CA GLY A 64 4.01 -10.09 4.61
C GLY A 64 3.55 -8.97 5.55
N VAL A 65 4.38 -8.61 6.54
CA VAL A 65 4.07 -7.53 7.50
C VAL A 65 3.90 -6.19 6.79
N SER A 66 4.81 -5.85 5.87
CA SER A 66 4.72 -4.62 5.10
C SER A 66 3.44 -4.55 4.27
N SER A 67 3.08 -5.65 3.60
CA SER A 67 1.85 -5.75 2.79
C SER A 67 0.58 -5.60 3.64
N LEU A 68 0.56 -6.19 4.85
CA LEU A 68 -0.53 -6.00 5.80
C LEU A 68 -0.69 -4.53 6.19
N ILE A 69 0.40 -3.87 6.59
CA ILE A 69 0.39 -2.45 6.99
C ILE A 69 -0.03 -1.56 5.81
N ILE A 70 0.55 -1.78 4.64
CA ILE A 70 0.24 -1.01 3.42
C ILE A 70 -1.22 -1.19 3.05
N THR A 71 -1.76 -2.41 3.06
CA THR A 71 -3.16 -2.69 2.73
C THR A 71 -4.11 -1.91 3.65
N LEU A 72 -3.83 -1.86 4.95
CA LEU A 72 -4.64 -1.10 5.91
C LEU A 72 -4.53 0.42 5.74
N ALA A 73 -3.37 0.91 5.29
CA ALA A 73 -3.09 2.34 5.15
C ALA A 73 -3.46 2.91 3.78
N LEU A 74 -3.45 2.09 2.73
CA LEU A 74 -3.48 2.53 1.34
C LEU A 74 -4.77 3.27 0.98
N VAL A 75 -5.93 2.81 1.43
CA VAL A 75 -7.22 3.50 1.20
C VAL A 75 -7.20 4.91 1.78
N LYS A 76 -6.63 5.06 2.98
CA LYS A 76 -6.51 6.38 3.62
C LYS A 76 -5.56 7.27 2.86
N LEU A 77 -4.42 6.72 2.45
CA LEU A 77 -3.38 7.46 1.73
C LEU A 77 -3.90 8.00 0.40
N VAL A 78 -4.51 7.14 -0.42
CA VAL A 78 -5.05 7.55 -1.73
C VAL A 78 -6.18 8.56 -1.57
N SER A 79 -7.06 8.37 -0.57
CA SER A 79 -8.16 9.31 -0.31
C SER A 79 -7.66 10.68 0.15
N LEU A 80 -6.64 10.72 1.01
CA LEU A 80 -6.03 11.96 1.47
C LEU A 80 -5.40 12.75 0.31
N ILE A 81 -4.66 12.07 -0.56
CA ILE A 81 -4.02 12.70 -1.71
C ILE A 81 -5.08 13.18 -2.70
N PHE A 82 -6.06 12.33 -3.04
CA PHE A 82 -7.14 12.67 -3.97
C PHE A 82 -7.92 13.92 -3.51
N ASN A 83 -8.26 13.99 -2.22
CA ASN A 83 -9.01 15.14 -1.67
C ASN A 83 -8.22 16.46 -1.63
N ARG A 84 -6.91 16.42 -1.85
CA ARG A 84 -6.04 17.62 -1.98
C ARG A 84 -5.90 18.11 -3.41
N LEU A 85 -6.30 17.30 -4.38
CA LEU A 85 -6.19 17.59 -5.80
C LEU A 85 -7.50 18.19 -6.34
N PRO A 86 -7.46 18.92 -7.47
CA PRO A 86 -8.66 19.34 -8.19
C PRO A 86 -9.52 18.12 -8.53
N ARG A 87 -10.85 18.26 -8.44
CA ARG A 87 -11.80 17.16 -8.72
C ARG A 87 -11.92 16.86 -10.22
N LYS A 88 -10.81 16.45 -10.84
CA LYS A 88 -10.70 16.09 -12.26
C LYS A 88 -10.29 14.62 -12.38
N ILE A 89 -10.63 14.01 -13.51
CA ILE A 89 -10.25 12.61 -13.79
C ILE A 89 -8.72 12.39 -13.71
N LEU A 90 -7.93 13.37 -14.08
CA LEU A 90 -6.47 13.33 -13.97
C LEU A 90 -6.00 13.13 -12.52
N SER A 91 -6.75 13.63 -11.55
CA SER A 91 -6.42 13.49 -10.12
C SER A 91 -6.52 12.05 -9.63
N VAL A 92 -7.30 11.20 -10.31
CA VAL A 92 -7.37 9.75 -10.06
C VAL A 92 -6.01 9.11 -10.30
N PHE A 93 -5.39 9.41 -11.45
CA PHE A 93 -4.06 8.89 -11.81
C PHE A 93 -2.97 9.46 -10.89
N ILE A 94 -2.97 10.77 -10.67
CA ILE A 94 -1.97 11.44 -9.82
C ILE A 94 -2.01 10.89 -8.39
N ALA A 95 -3.20 10.78 -7.79
CA ALA A 95 -3.33 10.24 -6.43
C ALA A 95 -2.85 8.78 -6.35
N SER A 96 -3.15 7.96 -7.36
CA SER A 96 -2.74 6.57 -7.42
C SER A 96 -1.23 6.43 -7.56
N ILE A 97 -0.61 7.17 -8.49
CA ILE A 97 0.84 7.16 -8.71
C ILE A 97 1.57 7.59 -7.43
N ILE A 98 1.19 8.71 -6.82
CA ILE A 98 1.84 9.20 -5.60
C ILE A 98 1.70 8.19 -4.46
N SER A 99 0.52 7.59 -4.28
CA SER A 99 0.28 6.60 -3.21
C SER A 99 1.16 5.37 -3.38
N VAL A 100 1.24 4.84 -4.60
CA VAL A 100 2.05 3.64 -4.89
C VAL A 100 3.54 3.94 -4.84
N THR A 101 3.97 5.10 -5.33
CA THR A 101 5.37 5.52 -5.25
C THR A 101 5.80 5.66 -3.78
N CYS A 102 4.98 6.27 -2.94
CA CYS A 102 5.27 6.41 -1.52
C CYS A 102 5.37 5.06 -0.81
N SER A 103 4.37 4.17 -0.98
CA SER A 103 4.39 2.84 -0.36
C SER A 103 5.49 1.95 -0.93
N GLY A 104 5.73 2.00 -2.23
CA GLY A 104 6.78 1.24 -2.91
C GLY A 104 8.18 1.66 -2.49
N SER A 105 8.44 2.96 -2.35
CA SER A 105 9.73 3.45 -1.86
C SER A 105 10.01 2.96 -0.43
N CYS A 106 9.00 2.97 0.45
CA CYS A 106 9.14 2.42 1.80
C CYS A 106 9.43 0.91 1.75
N LEU A 107 8.71 0.17 0.92
CA LEU A 107 8.88 -1.27 0.78
C LEU A 107 10.26 -1.64 0.25
N ILE A 108 10.73 -0.98 -0.81
CA ILE A 108 12.07 -1.16 -1.37
C ILE A 108 13.13 -0.84 -0.31
N ALA A 109 13.00 0.26 0.42
CA ALA A 109 13.95 0.65 1.46
C ALA A 109 14.06 -0.41 2.57
N VAL A 110 12.94 -0.99 3.03
CA VAL A 110 12.95 -2.03 4.05
C VAL A 110 13.63 -3.31 3.53
N HIS A 111 13.30 -3.75 2.31
CA HIS A 111 13.94 -4.92 1.69
C HIS A 111 15.43 -4.72 1.43
N TYR A 112 15.85 -3.51 1.07
CA TYR A 112 17.26 -3.15 0.95
C TYR A 112 18.01 -3.27 2.29
N LEU A 113 17.42 -2.76 3.37
CA LEU A 113 18.01 -2.80 4.71
C LEU A 113 18.19 -4.21 5.27
N ILE A 114 17.29 -5.14 4.93
CA ILE A 114 17.39 -6.54 5.38
C ILE A 114 18.19 -7.45 4.44
N GLY A 115 18.68 -6.90 3.31
CA GLY A 115 19.49 -7.65 2.36
C GLY A 115 18.72 -8.71 1.56
N THR A 116 17.45 -8.41 1.17
CA THR A 116 16.66 -9.29 0.30
C THR A 116 17.38 -9.47 -1.05
N PRO A 117 17.63 -10.71 -1.53
CA PRO A 117 18.37 -10.93 -2.77
C PRO A 117 17.63 -10.39 -4.01
N GLU A 118 16.35 -10.73 -4.15
CA GLU A 118 15.53 -10.43 -5.32
C GLU A 118 14.50 -9.33 -5.03
N ILE A 119 14.98 -8.11 -4.69
CA ILE A 119 14.09 -6.99 -4.29
C ILE A 119 13.07 -6.65 -5.36
N VAL A 120 13.52 -6.49 -6.63
CA VAL A 120 12.64 -6.06 -7.74
C VAL A 120 11.56 -7.11 -7.98
N SER A 121 11.94 -8.37 -8.06
CA SER A 121 11.02 -9.50 -8.26
C SER A 121 10.06 -9.68 -7.09
N THR A 122 10.51 -9.37 -5.86
CA THR A 122 9.70 -9.45 -4.65
C THR A 122 8.65 -8.35 -4.59
N VAL A 123 8.99 -7.12 -4.99
CA VAL A 123 8.18 -5.92 -4.77
C VAL A 123 7.28 -5.58 -5.96
N SER A 124 7.67 -5.92 -7.20
CA SER A 124 6.93 -5.51 -8.40
C SER A 124 5.49 -6.03 -8.47
N PRO A 125 5.19 -7.34 -8.24
CA PRO A 125 3.81 -7.82 -8.34
C PRO A 125 2.87 -7.18 -7.30
N PRO A 126 3.21 -7.08 -6.00
CA PRO A 126 2.36 -6.39 -5.05
C PRO A 126 2.14 -4.91 -5.36
N LEU A 127 3.13 -4.21 -5.94
CA LEU A 127 2.96 -2.81 -6.36
C LEU A 127 2.02 -2.64 -7.55
N LEU A 128 2.01 -3.57 -8.51
CA LEU A 128 1.06 -3.57 -9.63
C LEU A 128 -0.37 -3.75 -9.13
N VAL A 129 -0.58 -4.68 -8.20
CA VAL A 129 -1.90 -4.89 -7.57
C VAL A 129 -2.30 -3.67 -6.74
N ALA A 130 -1.39 -3.09 -5.97
CA ALA A 130 -1.62 -1.87 -5.20
C ALA A 130 -1.99 -0.68 -6.09
N PHE A 131 -1.34 -0.54 -7.26
CA PHE A 131 -1.66 0.51 -8.23
C PHE A 131 -3.08 0.36 -8.79
N SER A 132 -3.46 -0.83 -9.20
CA SER A 132 -4.82 -1.13 -9.68
C SER A 132 -5.87 -0.83 -8.61
N PHE A 133 -5.59 -1.19 -7.36
CA PHE A 133 -6.45 -0.90 -6.22
C PHE A 133 -6.56 0.61 -5.93
N CYS A 134 -5.46 1.36 -6.02
CA CYS A 134 -5.47 2.82 -5.88
C CYS A 134 -6.29 3.49 -6.97
N LEU A 135 -6.13 3.06 -8.23
CA LEU A 135 -6.93 3.57 -9.36
C LEU A 135 -8.41 3.35 -9.12
N PHE A 136 -8.81 2.14 -8.73
CA PHE A 136 -10.22 1.83 -8.44
C PHE A 136 -10.76 2.69 -7.30
N THR A 137 -10.00 2.82 -6.21
CA THR A 137 -10.41 3.62 -5.04
C THR A 137 -10.55 5.10 -5.38
N ALA A 138 -9.56 5.67 -6.08
CA ALA A 138 -9.57 7.08 -6.50
C ALA A 138 -10.70 7.37 -7.53
N TYR A 139 -10.94 6.43 -8.47
CA TYR A 139 -12.04 6.53 -9.41
C TYR A 139 -13.41 6.52 -8.72
N LYS A 140 -13.60 5.65 -7.74
CA LYS A 140 -14.82 5.63 -6.93
C LYS A 140 -15.05 6.94 -6.20
N LEU A 141 -14.00 7.50 -5.57
CA LEU A 141 -14.07 8.81 -4.92
C LEU A 141 -14.45 9.93 -5.92
N HIS A 142 -13.90 9.88 -7.13
CA HIS A 142 -14.22 10.82 -8.20
C HIS A 142 -15.69 10.71 -8.62
N SER A 143 -16.19 9.50 -8.87
CA SER A 143 -17.59 9.23 -9.23
C SER A 143 -18.56 9.72 -8.16
N ASP A 144 -18.28 9.42 -6.89
CA ASP A 144 -19.12 9.84 -5.76
C ASP A 144 -19.19 11.38 -5.63
N THR A 145 -18.12 12.12 -6.05
CA THR A 145 -18.10 13.58 -6.02
C THR A 145 -18.83 14.25 -7.19
N ILE A 146 -19.04 13.54 -8.30
CA ILE A 146 -19.82 14.06 -9.45
C ILE A 146 -21.31 13.88 -9.22
N ASN A 147 -21.69 12.79 -8.52
CA ASN A 147 -23.07 12.41 -8.28
C ASN A 147 -23.67 13.03 -6.99
N ALA A 148 -22.88 13.81 -6.24
CA ALA A 148 -23.30 14.53 -5.02
C ALA A 148 -23.60 16.00 -5.28
#